data_e8714be85d613d0354408c9ce72ad703
#
_entry.id   e8714be85d613d0354408c9ce72ad703
#
_cell.length_a   1.000
_cell.length_b   1.000
_cell.length_c   1.000
_cell.angle_alpha   90.00
_cell.angle_beta   90.00
_cell.angle_gamma   90.00
#
_symmetry.space_group_name_H-M   'P 1'
#
loop_
_entity.id
_entity.type
_entity.pdbx_description
1 polymer ?
#
loop_
_entity_poly.entity_id
_entity_poly.type
_entity_poly.pdbx_seq_one_letter_code
_entity_poly.pdbx_strand_id
1 'polypeptide(L)'
;EQWHQLDWFGRWLISVRASVLIMTFSSSILAGLLAWYFSTLDWGLWCLVTLGLCLAHATNNLINDATDYWRGVDDDRYMRNQYGVQPLTRGLMSGVDMLLQIGLTGMAALGIGLLLLWLRGELVLPLLAAGCFFVLFYTWPLKKWGLGEPAVLLVWGPLMVGGGFYVVSGQWSWLV
;
A
#
# COMPACT_ATOMS: atom_id res chain seq x y z
N GLU A 1 -6.94 26.33 6.70
CA GLU A 1 -6.91 27.25 5.54
C GLU A 1 -6.11 26.66 4.37
N GLN A 2 -4.93 26.07 4.58
CA GLN A 2 -4.11 25.50 3.50
C GLN A 2 -4.78 24.35 2.75
N TRP A 3 -5.56 23.49 3.43
CA TRP A 3 -6.26 22.35 2.82
C TRP A 3 -7.19 22.76 1.67
N HIS A 4 -7.92 23.86 1.83
CA HIS A 4 -8.88 24.32 0.82
C HIS A 4 -8.20 24.96 -0.40
N GLN A 5 -6.93 25.33 -0.29
CA GLN A 5 -6.12 25.87 -1.39
C GLN A 5 -5.49 24.76 -2.25
N LEU A 6 -5.47 23.51 -1.76
CA LEU A 6 -4.94 22.37 -2.50
C LEU A 6 -5.93 21.91 -3.57
N ASP A 7 -5.40 21.48 -4.70
CA ASP A 7 -6.13 20.75 -5.72
C ASP A 7 -6.51 19.34 -5.23
N TRP A 8 -7.28 18.63 -6.04
CA TRP A 8 -7.70 17.25 -5.69
C TRP A 8 -6.49 16.33 -5.49
N PHE A 9 -5.47 16.44 -6.35
CA PHE A 9 -4.28 15.59 -6.27
C PHE A 9 -3.46 15.85 -5.00
N GLY A 10 -3.27 17.13 -4.64
CA GLY A 10 -2.58 17.49 -3.40
C GLY A 10 -3.31 16.98 -2.14
N ARG A 11 -4.65 17.08 -2.13
CA ARG A 11 -5.47 16.49 -1.04
C ARG A 11 -5.34 14.98 -0.99
N TRP A 12 -5.36 14.32 -2.14
CA TRP A 12 -5.15 12.86 -2.22
C TRP A 12 -3.78 12.46 -1.68
N LEU A 13 -2.68 13.14 -2.07
CA LEU A 13 -1.33 12.86 -1.56
C LEU A 13 -1.23 12.95 -0.04
N ILE A 14 -1.91 13.93 0.57
CA ILE A 14 -1.97 14.05 2.02
C ILE A 14 -2.78 12.90 2.63
N SER A 15 -3.95 12.59 2.07
CA SER A 15 -4.84 11.54 2.57
C SER A 15 -4.20 10.17 2.54
N VAL A 16 -3.45 9.84 1.48
CA VAL A 16 -2.74 8.56 1.34
C VAL A 16 -1.42 8.53 2.10
N ARG A 17 -1.04 9.64 2.75
CA ARG A 17 0.26 9.77 3.44
C ARG A 17 1.42 9.48 2.51
N ALA A 18 1.50 10.21 1.39
CA ALA A 18 2.48 9.95 0.33
C ALA A 18 3.94 9.87 0.83
N SER A 19 4.30 10.59 1.91
CA SER A 19 5.63 10.49 2.53
C SER A 19 5.98 9.11 3.05
N VAL A 20 4.99 8.29 3.46
CA VAL A 20 5.21 6.94 3.97
C VAL A 20 5.36 5.93 2.82
N LEU A 21 4.87 6.25 1.61
CA LEU A 21 5.01 5.39 0.44
C LEU A 21 6.47 5.16 0.04
N ILE A 22 7.40 6.00 0.52
CA ILE A 22 8.85 5.79 0.32
C ILE A 22 9.30 4.41 0.81
N MET A 23 8.68 3.86 1.84
CA MET A 23 9.00 2.52 2.34
C MET A 23 8.71 1.45 1.28
N THR A 24 7.53 1.52 0.65
CA THR A 24 7.16 0.60 -0.44
C THR A 24 8.04 0.80 -1.67
N PHE A 25 8.33 2.06 -2.01
CA PHE A 25 9.24 2.36 -3.11
C PHE A 25 10.65 1.79 -2.87
N SER A 26 11.17 1.88 -1.64
CA SER A 26 12.45 1.28 -1.25
C SER A 26 12.45 -0.24 -1.38
N SER A 27 11.38 -0.93 -0.95
CA SER A 27 11.22 -2.39 -1.13
C SER A 27 11.19 -2.76 -2.62
N SER A 28 10.52 -1.96 -3.45
CA SER A 28 10.46 -2.18 -4.89
C SER A 28 11.81 -1.93 -5.57
N ILE A 29 12.58 -0.92 -5.15
CA ILE A 29 13.96 -0.71 -5.62
C ILE A 29 14.81 -1.93 -5.28
N LEU A 30 14.71 -2.43 -4.06
CA LEU A 30 15.46 -3.62 -3.64
C LEU A 30 15.10 -4.83 -4.51
N ALA A 31 13.83 -5.08 -4.76
CA ALA A 31 13.37 -6.14 -5.66
C ALA A 31 13.96 -5.99 -7.07
N GLY A 32 13.96 -4.77 -7.62
CA GLY A 32 14.55 -4.46 -8.91
C GLY A 32 16.07 -4.67 -8.95
N LEU A 33 16.80 -4.23 -7.91
CA LEU A 33 18.26 -4.44 -7.80
C LEU A 33 18.62 -5.92 -7.70
N LEU A 34 17.84 -6.69 -6.94
CA LEU A 34 18.04 -8.14 -6.84
C LEU A 34 17.74 -8.84 -8.18
N ALA A 35 16.69 -8.42 -8.89
CA ALA A 35 16.40 -8.93 -10.23
C ALA A 35 17.53 -8.61 -11.21
N TRP A 36 18.04 -7.39 -11.17
CA TRP A 36 19.16 -6.99 -12.02
C TRP A 36 20.44 -7.77 -11.71
N TYR A 37 20.70 -8.04 -10.42
CA TYR A 37 21.93 -8.74 -10.00
C TYR A 37 21.88 -10.25 -10.23
N PHE A 38 20.75 -10.90 -9.90
CA PHE A 38 20.65 -12.37 -9.92
C PHE A 38 19.97 -12.94 -11.16
N SER A 39 19.34 -12.12 -11.98
CA SER A 39 18.53 -12.55 -13.11
C SER A 39 18.47 -11.48 -14.20
N THR A 40 17.25 -11.15 -14.64
CA THR A 40 16.95 -10.12 -15.65
C THR A 40 15.97 -9.11 -15.09
N LEU A 41 16.20 -7.83 -15.33
CA LEU A 41 15.31 -6.74 -14.94
C LEU A 41 14.44 -6.33 -16.14
N ASP A 42 13.16 -6.62 -16.05
CA ASP A 42 12.15 -6.04 -16.93
C ASP A 42 11.67 -4.70 -16.35
N TRP A 43 12.11 -3.60 -16.96
CA TRP A 43 11.81 -2.24 -16.50
C TRP A 43 10.31 -1.92 -16.55
N GLY A 44 9.58 -2.42 -17.56
CA GLY A 44 8.13 -2.21 -17.68
C GLY A 44 7.37 -2.85 -16.54
N LEU A 45 7.69 -4.10 -16.23
CA LEU A 45 7.09 -4.81 -15.10
C LEU A 45 7.53 -4.26 -13.76
N TRP A 46 8.78 -3.79 -13.65
CA TRP A 46 9.24 -3.12 -12.43
C TRP A 46 8.47 -1.83 -12.16
N CYS A 47 8.26 -0.98 -13.17
CA CYS A 47 7.43 0.22 -13.02
C CYS A 47 5.99 -0.14 -12.66
N LEU A 48 5.42 -1.16 -13.32
CA LEU A 48 4.04 -1.57 -13.11
C LEU A 48 3.81 -2.14 -11.70
N VAL A 49 4.67 -3.05 -11.24
CA VAL A 49 4.58 -3.61 -9.88
C VAL A 49 4.81 -2.54 -8.82
N THR A 50 5.76 -1.63 -9.04
CA THR A 50 6.01 -0.50 -8.14
C THR A 50 4.78 0.38 -7.97
N LEU A 51 4.14 0.75 -9.08
CA LEU A 51 2.91 1.54 -9.07
C LEU A 51 1.78 0.79 -8.34
N GLY A 52 1.59 -0.50 -8.63
CA GLY A 52 0.58 -1.33 -7.98
C GLY A 52 0.79 -1.44 -6.47
N LEU A 53 2.02 -1.66 -6.02
CA LEU A 53 2.37 -1.72 -4.60
C LEU A 53 2.17 -0.37 -3.90
N CYS A 54 2.54 0.74 -4.52
CA CYS A 54 2.32 2.08 -3.97
C CYS A 54 0.82 2.40 -3.85
N LEU A 55 0.00 2.04 -4.84
CA LEU A 55 -1.46 2.20 -4.77
C LEU A 55 -2.09 1.28 -3.71
N ALA A 56 -1.63 0.04 -3.58
CA ALA A 56 -2.08 -0.87 -2.52
C ALA A 56 -1.75 -0.32 -1.12
N HIS A 57 -0.54 0.21 -0.92
CA HIS A 57 -0.15 0.86 0.34
C HIS A 57 -0.96 2.14 0.59
N ALA A 58 -1.19 2.96 -0.44
CA ALA A 58 -2.06 4.13 -0.35
C ALA A 58 -3.48 3.73 0.09
N THR A 59 -4.04 2.68 -0.50
CA THR A 59 -5.35 2.12 -0.11
C THR A 59 -5.35 1.66 1.34
N ASN A 60 -4.31 0.95 1.79
CA ASN A 60 -4.19 0.52 3.18
C ASN A 60 -4.15 1.72 4.15
N ASN A 61 -3.43 2.80 3.82
CA ASN A 61 -3.39 4.01 4.63
C ASN A 61 -4.78 4.67 4.74
N LEU A 62 -5.54 4.76 3.64
CA LEU A 62 -6.90 5.28 3.65
C LEU A 62 -7.85 4.41 4.49
N ILE A 63 -7.79 3.07 4.34
CA ILE A 63 -8.58 2.11 5.14
C ILE A 63 -8.22 2.24 6.63
N ASN A 64 -6.93 2.40 6.95
CA ASN A 64 -6.49 2.57 8.32
C ASN A 64 -7.10 3.84 8.94
N ASP A 65 -7.04 4.98 8.24
CA ASP A 65 -7.61 6.24 8.73
C ASP A 65 -9.13 6.17 8.86
N ALA A 66 -9.81 5.61 7.88
CA ALA A 66 -11.26 5.41 7.92
C ALA A 66 -11.68 4.48 9.09
N THR A 67 -10.96 3.37 9.28
CA THR A 67 -11.26 2.40 10.33
C THR A 67 -11.02 3.00 11.72
N ASP A 68 -9.89 3.68 11.92
CA ASP A 68 -9.55 4.31 13.21
C ASP A 68 -10.57 5.42 13.55
N TYR A 69 -11.00 6.22 12.56
CA TYR A 69 -12.05 7.25 12.72
C TYR A 69 -13.40 6.65 13.12
N TRP A 70 -13.93 5.68 12.36
CA TRP A 70 -15.24 5.09 12.63
C TRP A 70 -15.28 4.25 13.91
N ARG A 71 -14.14 3.81 14.40
CA ARG A 71 -14.02 3.08 15.67
C ARG A 71 -13.75 3.99 16.87
N GLY A 72 -13.61 5.30 16.66
CA GLY A 72 -13.33 6.26 17.72
C GLY A 72 -11.96 6.06 18.37
N VAL A 73 -11.00 5.47 17.65
CA VAL A 73 -9.62 5.29 18.12
C VAL A 73 -8.83 6.59 18.00
N ASP A 74 -9.20 7.43 17.03
CA ASP A 74 -8.59 8.72 16.76
C ASP A 74 -9.19 9.81 17.69
N ASP A 75 -8.79 9.78 18.94
CA ASP A 75 -9.10 10.82 19.91
C ASP A 75 -7.96 11.88 19.90
N ASP A 76 -8.24 13.11 20.39
CA ASP A 76 -7.29 14.23 20.45
C ASP A 76 -6.03 13.94 21.28
N ARG A 77 -6.05 12.90 22.11
CA ARG A 77 -4.93 12.44 22.94
C ARG A 77 -3.99 11.49 22.21
N TYR A 78 -4.39 11.00 21.03
CA TYR A 78 -3.57 10.08 20.26
C TYR A 78 -2.41 10.83 19.63
N MET A 79 -1.19 10.43 19.95
CA MET A 79 0.06 11.12 19.56
C MET A 79 0.14 11.41 18.06
N ARG A 80 -0.43 10.54 17.23
CA ARG A 80 -0.47 10.67 15.77
C ARG A 80 -1.31 11.85 15.27
N ASN A 81 -2.35 12.25 16.03
CA ASN A 81 -3.19 13.41 15.72
C ASN A 81 -2.43 14.73 15.88
N GLN A 82 -1.35 14.72 16.66
CA GLN A 82 -0.53 15.91 16.90
C GLN A 82 0.44 16.20 15.75
N TYR A 83 0.87 15.17 15.01
CA TYR A 83 1.93 15.29 13.98
C TYR A 83 1.46 15.01 12.55
N GLY A 84 0.26 14.46 12.35
CA GLY A 84 -0.31 14.12 11.04
C GLY A 84 -1.60 14.85 10.73
N VAL A 85 -1.84 15.14 9.45
CA VAL A 85 -3.16 15.59 9.00
C VAL A 85 -4.03 14.35 8.85
N GLN A 86 -5.12 14.30 9.62
CA GLN A 86 -6.17 13.27 9.47
C GLN A 86 -7.42 13.95 8.92
N PRO A 87 -7.66 13.85 7.60
CA PRO A 87 -8.71 14.62 6.95
C PRO A 87 -10.11 14.34 7.49
N LEU A 88 -10.43 13.08 7.84
CA LEU A 88 -11.74 12.70 8.42
C LEU A 88 -11.91 13.28 9.83
N THR A 89 -10.96 13.05 10.73
CA THR A 89 -11.03 13.48 12.14
C THR A 89 -11.10 15.00 12.27
N ARG A 90 -10.44 15.71 11.35
CA ARG A 90 -10.46 17.19 11.31
C ARG A 90 -11.64 17.76 10.53
N GLY A 91 -12.55 16.94 10.01
CA GLY A 91 -13.70 17.40 9.22
C GLY A 91 -13.33 18.06 7.89
N LEU A 92 -12.12 17.79 7.37
CA LEU A 92 -11.62 18.34 6.11
C LEU A 92 -12.08 17.55 4.89
N MET A 93 -12.55 16.31 5.11
CA MET A 93 -13.03 15.37 4.10
C MET A 93 -14.27 14.66 4.60
N SER A 94 -15.24 14.42 3.72
CA SER A 94 -16.42 13.63 4.04
C SER A 94 -16.10 12.12 4.05
N GLY A 95 -16.90 11.32 4.78
CA GLY A 95 -16.78 9.86 4.74
C GLY A 95 -17.02 9.28 3.34
N VAL A 96 -17.88 9.93 2.53
CA VAL A 96 -18.12 9.53 1.13
C VAL A 96 -16.88 9.75 0.27
N ASP A 97 -16.21 10.90 0.40
CA ASP A 97 -14.97 11.17 -0.34
C ASP A 97 -13.86 10.18 0.04
N MET A 98 -13.77 9.82 1.34
CA MET A 98 -12.84 8.80 1.82
C MET A 98 -13.12 7.44 1.17
N LEU A 99 -14.38 7.00 1.15
CA LEU A 99 -14.77 5.73 0.52
C LEU A 99 -14.51 5.73 -0.98
N LEU A 100 -14.75 6.85 -1.66
CA LEU A 100 -14.44 7.00 -3.08
C LEU A 100 -12.93 6.89 -3.33
N GLN A 101 -12.10 7.53 -2.51
CA GLN A 101 -10.65 7.42 -2.63
C GLN A 101 -10.17 5.98 -2.38
N ILE A 102 -10.68 5.29 -1.35
CA ILE A 102 -10.39 3.88 -1.09
C ILE A 102 -10.76 3.03 -2.30
N GLY A 103 -11.97 3.22 -2.85
CA GLY A 103 -12.46 2.48 -4.00
C GLY A 103 -11.60 2.69 -5.25
N LEU A 104 -11.31 3.94 -5.59
CA LEU A 104 -10.52 4.27 -6.79
C LEU A 104 -9.08 3.74 -6.69
N THR A 105 -8.38 3.98 -5.56
CA THR A 105 -7.01 3.51 -5.39
C THR A 105 -6.93 1.99 -5.29
N GLY A 106 -7.89 1.38 -4.57
CA GLY A 106 -7.96 -0.08 -4.40
C GLY A 106 -8.27 -0.81 -5.71
N MET A 107 -9.23 -0.30 -6.49
CA MET A 107 -9.53 -0.88 -7.81
C MET A 107 -8.37 -0.72 -8.80
N ALA A 108 -7.67 0.42 -8.77
CA ALA A 108 -6.48 0.61 -9.59
C ALA A 108 -5.36 -0.36 -9.20
N ALA A 109 -5.09 -0.52 -7.89
CA ALA A 109 -4.11 -1.49 -7.40
C ALA A 109 -4.47 -2.93 -7.78
N LEU A 110 -5.74 -3.32 -7.60
CA LEU A 110 -6.26 -4.64 -7.97
C LEU A 110 -6.15 -4.88 -9.48
N GLY A 111 -6.53 -3.88 -10.30
CA GLY A 111 -6.43 -3.96 -11.75
C GLY A 111 -4.99 -4.20 -12.22
N ILE A 112 -4.01 -3.51 -11.62
CA ILE A 112 -2.58 -3.76 -11.88
C ILE A 112 -2.20 -5.18 -11.44
N GLY A 113 -2.64 -5.63 -10.27
CA GLY A 113 -2.38 -6.98 -9.77
C GLY A 113 -2.92 -8.07 -10.71
N LEU A 114 -4.13 -7.90 -11.24
CA LEU A 114 -4.73 -8.81 -12.21
C LEU A 114 -4.00 -8.77 -13.57
N LEU A 115 -3.54 -7.60 -14.00
CA LEU A 115 -2.71 -7.48 -15.19
C LEU A 115 -1.38 -8.20 -15.02
N LEU A 116 -0.73 -8.06 -13.84
CA LEU A 116 0.51 -8.79 -13.53
C LEU A 116 0.28 -10.31 -13.46
N LEU A 117 -0.86 -10.76 -12.94
CA LEU A 117 -1.27 -12.16 -12.97
C LEU A 117 -1.35 -12.68 -14.40
N TRP A 118 -1.96 -11.92 -15.30
CA TRP A 118 -2.05 -12.29 -16.72
C TRP A 118 -0.68 -12.32 -17.41
N LEU A 119 0.23 -11.39 -17.07
CA LEU A 119 1.55 -11.27 -17.68
C LEU A 119 2.57 -12.27 -17.13
N ARG A 120 2.49 -12.66 -15.85
CA ARG A 120 3.52 -13.47 -15.15
C ARG A 120 3.03 -14.83 -14.66
N GLY A 121 1.73 -15.10 -14.76
CA GLY A 121 1.17 -16.41 -14.49
C GLY A 121 0.77 -16.66 -13.03
N GLU A 122 0.49 -17.92 -12.74
CA GLU A 122 -0.29 -18.34 -11.56
C GLU A 122 0.34 -18.02 -10.21
N LEU A 123 1.68 -17.93 -10.12
CA LEU A 123 2.34 -17.58 -8.84
C LEU A 123 2.04 -16.16 -8.37
N VAL A 124 1.57 -15.27 -9.26
CA VAL A 124 1.10 -13.92 -8.84
C VAL A 124 -0.20 -14.03 -8.06
N LEU A 125 -1.02 -15.06 -8.27
CA LEU A 125 -2.31 -15.19 -7.59
C LEU A 125 -2.18 -15.29 -6.07
N PRO A 126 -1.38 -16.19 -5.48
CA PRO A 126 -1.19 -16.22 -4.03
C PRO A 126 -0.55 -14.93 -3.48
N LEU A 127 0.36 -14.30 -4.23
CA LEU A 127 0.96 -13.01 -3.84
C LEU A 127 -0.11 -11.90 -3.82
N LEU A 128 -0.96 -11.82 -4.83
CA LEU A 128 -2.06 -10.88 -4.92
C LEU A 128 -3.08 -11.12 -3.81
N ALA A 129 -3.45 -12.38 -3.57
CA ALA A 129 -4.37 -12.74 -2.48
C ALA A 129 -3.82 -12.35 -1.10
N ALA A 130 -2.53 -12.61 -0.85
CA ALA A 130 -1.87 -12.19 0.38
C ALA A 130 -1.82 -10.65 0.50
N GLY A 131 -1.51 -9.95 -0.59
CA GLY A 131 -1.53 -8.48 -0.64
C GLY A 131 -2.92 -7.92 -0.31
N CYS A 132 -3.98 -8.44 -0.93
CA CYS A 132 -5.37 -8.06 -0.64
C CYS A 132 -5.72 -8.33 0.83
N PHE A 133 -5.32 -9.48 1.37
CA PHE A 133 -5.55 -9.81 2.77
C PHE A 133 -4.92 -8.77 3.70
N PHE A 134 -3.65 -8.43 3.51
CA PHE A 134 -3.00 -7.44 4.37
C PHE A 134 -3.58 -6.03 4.17
N VAL A 135 -3.91 -5.62 2.95
CA VAL A 135 -4.54 -4.31 2.70
C VAL A 135 -5.86 -4.17 3.45
N LEU A 136 -6.69 -5.21 3.46
CA LEU A 136 -8.03 -5.16 4.06
C LEU A 136 -8.01 -5.41 5.58
N PHE A 137 -7.16 -6.30 6.06
CA PHE A 137 -7.22 -6.81 7.43
C PHE A 137 -6.08 -6.31 8.34
N TYR A 138 -5.13 -5.53 7.83
CA TYR A 138 -4.04 -4.99 8.63
C TYR A 138 -4.53 -4.17 9.82
N THR A 139 -5.40 -3.18 9.59
CA THR A 139 -5.90 -2.30 10.66
C THR A 139 -6.81 -3.05 11.62
N TRP A 140 -7.70 -3.87 11.07
CA TRP A 140 -8.61 -4.72 11.80
C TRP A 140 -8.74 -6.07 11.09
N PRO A 141 -8.43 -7.19 11.76
CA PRO A 141 -8.15 -7.31 13.20
C PRO A 141 -6.65 -7.32 13.58
N LEU A 142 -5.69 -7.38 12.62
CA LEU A 142 -4.29 -7.70 12.90
C LEU A 142 -3.64 -6.69 13.87
N LYS A 143 -3.72 -5.40 13.59
CA LYS A 143 -3.18 -4.35 14.45
C LYS A 143 -3.78 -4.41 15.86
N LYS A 144 -5.10 -4.67 16.00
CA LYS A 144 -5.77 -4.79 17.29
C LYS A 144 -5.26 -5.98 18.11
N TRP A 145 -4.88 -7.07 17.46
CA TRP A 145 -4.35 -8.28 18.12
C TRP A 145 -2.84 -8.19 18.41
N GLY A 146 -2.21 -7.04 18.16
CA GLY A 146 -0.76 -6.88 18.33
C GLY A 146 0.07 -7.52 17.23
N LEU A 147 -0.54 -7.92 16.11
CA LEU A 147 0.12 -8.55 14.97
C LEU A 147 0.56 -7.53 13.90
N GLY A 148 0.56 -6.23 14.24
CA GLY A 148 0.93 -5.18 13.30
C GLY A 148 2.38 -5.28 12.83
N GLU A 149 3.34 -5.40 13.76
CA GLU A 149 4.76 -5.51 13.41
C GLU A 149 5.09 -6.79 12.62
N PRO A 150 4.63 -8.01 13.02
CA PRO A 150 4.80 -9.19 12.20
C PRO A 150 4.20 -9.05 10.80
N ALA A 151 3.02 -8.45 10.68
CA ALA A 151 2.40 -8.20 9.37
C ALA A 151 3.25 -7.28 8.49
N VAL A 152 3.77 -6.20 9.06
CA VAL A 152 4.68 -5.26 8.37
C VAL A 152 5.94 -5.97 7.88
N LEU A 153 6.57 -6.79 8.73
CA LEU A 153 7.76 -7.56 8.37
C LEU A 153 7.49 -8.50 7.18
N LEU A 154 6.37 -9.22 7.21
CA LEU A 154 5.98 -10.13 6.13
C LEU A 154 5.65 -9.40 4.83
N VAL A 155 5.00 -8.23 4.92
CA VAL A 155 4.59 -7.46 3.75
C VAL A 155 5.80 -6.81 3.07
N TRP A 156 6.64 -6.08 3.79
CA TRP A 156 7.73 -5.33 3.19
C TRP A 156 8.95 -6.19 2.85
N GLY A 157 9.15 -7.32 3.52
CA GLY A 157 10.16 -8.31 3.17
C GLY A 157 9.64 -9.30 2.11
N PRO A 158 9.24 -10.50 2.52
CA PRO A 158 8.94 -11.59 1.58
C PRO A 158 7.91 -11.22 0.52
N LEU A 159 6.84 -10.50 0.87
CA LEU A 159 5.76 -10.24 -0.07
C LEU A 159 6.15 -9.17 -1.11
N MET A 160 6.69 -8.02 -0.68
CA MET A 160 7.03 -6.95 -1.62
C MET A 160 8.37 -7.18 -2.31
N VAL A 161 9.41 -7.59 -1.57
CA VAL A 161 10.74 -7.82 -2.15
C VAL A 161 10.75 -9.13 -2.94
N GLY A 162 10.40 -10.25 -2.31
CA GLY A 162 10.37 -11.55 -2.96
C GLY A 162 9.34 -11.64 -4.08
N GLY A 163 8.10 -11.18 -3.82
CA GLY A 163 7.05 -11.11 -4.83
C GLY A 163 7.38 -10.15 -5.97
N GLY A 164 7.95 -8.98 -5.67
CA GLY A 164 8.43 -8.02 -6.66
C GLY A 164 9.56 -8.58 -7.52
N PHE A 165 10.54 -9.25 -6.89
CA PHE A 165 11.60 -9.97 -7.61
C PHE A 165 11.01 -10.99 -8.60
N TYR A 166 10.07 -11.82 -8.15
CA TYR A 166 9.41 -12.79 -9.02
C TYR A 166 8.69 -12.11 -10.20
N VAL A 167 7.91 -11.07 -9.95
CA VAL A 167 7.18 -10.35 -11.00
C VAL A 167 8.13 -9.79 -12.05
N VAL A 168 9.25 -9.22 -11.61
CA VAL A 168 10.21 -8.54 -12.49
C VAL A 168 11.07 -9.54 -13.28
N SER A 169 11.58 -10.57 -12.59
CA SER A 169 12.53 -11.55 -13.18
C SER A 169 11.85 -12.77 -13.82
N GLY A 170 10.62 -13.07 -13.44
CA GLY A 170 9.94 -14.33 -13.79
C GLY A 170 10.49 -15.57 -13.07
N GLN A 171 11.39 -15.40 -12.09
CA GLN A 171 12.05 -16.49 -11.37
C GLN A 171 11.71 -16.38 -9.89
N TRP A 172 11.44 -17.53 -9.26
CA TRP A 172 11.30 -17.60 -7.81
C TRP A 172 12.64 -17.99 -7.18
N SER A 173 13.04 -17.27 -6.14
CA SER A 173 14.27 -17.60 -5.38
C SER A 173 14.01 -17.51 -3.88
N TRP A 174 14.44 -18.54 -3.15
CA TRP A 174 14.41 -18.53 -1.68
C TRP A 174 15.57 -17.76 -1.06
N LEU A 175 16.51 -17.28 -1.87
CA LEU A 175 17.66 -16.46 -1.42
C LEU A 175 17.32 -14.97 -1.42
N VAL A 176 16.22 -14.58 -2.04
CA VAL A 176 15.66 -13.24 -2.11
C VAL A 176 14.43 -13.14 -1.22
#